data_97c2e26c2e35f7d1ac24f238f4bcc379
#
_entry.id   97c2e26c2e35f7d1ac24f238f4bcc379
#
_cell.length_a   1.000
_cell.length_b   1.000
_cell.length_c   1.000
_cell.angle_alpha   90.00
_cell.angle_beta   90.00
_cell.angle_gamma   90.00
#
_symmetry.space_group_name_H-M   'P 1'
#
loop_
_entity.id
_entity.type
_entity.pdbx_description
1 polymer ?
#
loop_
_entity_poly.entity_id
_entity_poly.type
_entity_poly.pdbx_seq_one_letter_code
_entity_poly.pdbx_strand_id
1 'polypeptide(L)'
;LKTDKNMRNRINAILKQVGLEFKGTIEVKHLIQALKEDVGFEKIKAAVQKPLSSLKVAEHCGCHLLRPTTYMGWDNPEEPRILKELIELTGAECRDYSDESECCGYTVIAIDDKVALEVSREKLNHIKEAGAQALITVCPSCHIMFDVNQSRIERAFNETYNLPVFHYTQLLGLAMGMSQEELAIKELRVSPSKLLQTLPIVLSH
;
A
#
# COMPACT_ATOMS: atom_id res chain seq x y z
N LEU A 1 -20.82 -4.72 -11.32
CA LEU A 1 -21.65 -5.83 -11.85
C LEU A 1 -22.68 -6.34 -10.85
N LYS A 2 -22.39 -6.43 -9.54
CA LYS A 2 -23.37 -6.84 -8.53
C LYS A 2 -24.56 -5.88 -8.46
N THR A 3 -24.27 -4.59 -8.45
CA THR A 3 -25.24 -3.49 -8.25
C THR A 3 -25.83 -2.97 -9.57
N ASP A 4 -25.07 -2.99 -10.65
CA ASP A 4 -25.48 -2.54 -11.97
C ASP A 4 -26.09 -3.68 -12.80
N LYS A 5 -27.39 -3.76 -12.81
CA LYS A 5 -28.15 -4.77 -13.59
C LYS A 5 -27.95 -4.64 -15.10
N ASN A 6 -27.85 -3.41 -15.63
CA ASN A 6 -27.67 -3.20 -17.06
C ASN A 6 -26.29 -3.69 -17.53
N MET A 7 -25.25 -3.34 -16.79
CA MET A 7 -23.90 -3.83 -17.08
C MET A 7 -23.84 -5.37 -16.96
N ARG A 8 -24.43 -5.94 -15.92
CA ARG A 8 -24.51 -7.41 -15.75
C ARG A 8 -25.19 -8.09 -16.92
N ASN A 9 -26.32 -7.57 -17.41
CA ASN A 9 -27.03 -8.14 -18.57
C ASN A 9 -26.17 -8.06 -19.83
N ARG A 10 -25.47 -6.96 -20.08
CA ARG A 10 -24.54 -6.82 -21.22
C ARG A 10 -23.39 -7.84 -21.15
N ILE A 11 -22.77 -8.00 -19.99
CA ILE A 11 -21.68 -8.99 -19.79
C ILE A 11 -22.22 -10.41 -19.97
N ASN A 12 -23.39 -10.73 -19.40
CA ASN A 12 -23.98 -12.05 -19.54
C ASN A 12 -24.40 -12.39 -20.99
N ALA A 13 -24.78 -11.40 -21.76
CA ALA A 13 -25.05 -11.60 -23.21
C ALA A 13 -23.77 -12.05 -23.95
N ILE A 14 -22.61 -11.55 -23.58
CA ILE A 14 -21.30 -11.96 -24.12
C ILE A 14 -20.92 -13.34 -23.59
N LEU A 15 -20.98 -13.55 -22.26
CA LEU A 15 -20.60 -14.80 -21.60
C LEU A 15 -21.43 -15.99 -22.08
N LYS A 16 -22.72 -15.78 -22.43
CA LYS A 16 -23.60 -16.81 -22.96
C LYS A 16 -23.09 -17.43 -24.26
N GLN A 17 -22.33 -16.70 -25.07
CA GLN A 17 -21.74 -17.20 -26.32
C GLN A 17 -20.73 -18.33 -26.08
N VAL A 18 -20.14 -18.38 -24.86
CA VAL A 18 -19.17 -19.40 -24.44
C VAL A 18 -19.73 -20.30 -23.33
N GLY A 19 -21.06 -20.31 -23.14
CA GLY A 19 -21.74 -21.16 -22.15
C GLY A 19 -21.54 -20.73 -20.68
N LEU A 20 -21.12 -19.49 -20.41
CA LEU A 20 -20.90 -18.97 -19.09
C LEU A 20 -21.95 -17.95 -18.66
N GLU A 21 -22.11 -17.77 -17.35
CA GLU A 21 -22.98 -16.77 -16.74
C GLU A 21 -22.33 -16.19 -15.47
N PHE A 22 -22.36 -14.86 -15.36
CA PHE A 22 -21.98 -14.18 -14.12
C PHE A 22 -23.21 -14.04 -13.21
N LYS A 23 -23.24 -14.79 -12.11
CA LYS A 23 -24.35 -14.81 -11.14
C LYS A 23 -24.21 -13.78 -10.02
N GLY A 24 -23.04 -13.17 -9.89
CA GLY A 24 -22.76 -12.18 -8.83
C GLY A 24 -22.66 -12.76 -7.42
N THR A 25 -22.36 -14.05 -7.30
CA THR A 25 -22.27 -14.79 -6.03
C THR A 25 -20.93 -14.61 -5.32
N ILE A 26 -19.87 -14.25 -6.10
CA ILE A 26 -18.53 -14.04 -5.55
C ILE A 26 -18.43 -12.63 -4.93
N GLU A 27 -17.97 -12.54 -3.71
CA GLU A 27 -17.58 -11.30 -3.10
C GLU A 27 -16.10 -11.01 -3.41
N VAL A 28 -15.80 -9.77 -3.83
CA VAL A 28 -14.43 -9.31 -4.07
C VAL A 28 -14.11 -8.27 -3.02
N LYS A 29 -13.12 -8.55 -2.20
CA LYS A 29 -12.61 -7.63 -1.17
C LYS A 29 -11.16 -7.28 -1.46
N HIS A 30 -10.78 -6.05 -1.15
CA HIS A 30 -9.37 -5.71 -1.07
C HIS A 30 -8.73 -6.39 0.14
N LEU A 31 -7.44 -6.71 0.07
CA LEU A 31 -6.72 -7.39 1.16
C LEU A 31 -6.92 -6.67 2.51
N ILE A 32 -6.77 -5.36 2.55
CA ILE A 32 -6.92 -4.55 3.78
C ILE A 32 -8.35 -4.67 4.35
N GLN A 33 -9.35 -4.65 3.48
CA GLN A 33 -10.73 -4.86 3.87
C GLN A 33 -10.93 -6.26 4.48
N ALA A 34 -10.40 -7.30 3.83
CA ALA A 34 -10.47 -8.68 4.34
C ALA A 34 -9.74 -8.83 5.69
N LEU A 35 -8.58 -8.20 5.85
CA LEU A 35 -7.85 -8.21 7.12
C LEU A 35 -8.66 -7.57 8.24
N LYS A 36 -9.33 -6.44 7.98
CA LYS A 36 -10.18 -5.79 8.97
C LYS A 36 -11.45 -6.60 9.27
N GLU A 37 -12.21 -6.97 8.22
CA GLU A 37 -13.56 -7.51 8.36
C GLU A 37 -13.59 -9.01 8.64
N ASP A 38 -12.72 -9.79 8.00
CA ASP A 38 -12.78 -11.26 8.06
C ASP A 38 -11.77 -11.84 9.07
N VAL A 39 -10.60 -11.19 9.24
CA VAL A 39 -9.59 -11.61 10.23
C VAL A 39 -9.82 -10.93 11.58
N GLY A 40 -9.93 -9.61 11.57
CA GLY A 40 -10.09 -8.76 12.75
C GLY A 40 -8.77 -8.37 13.42
N PHE A 41 -8.75 -7.19 14.00
CA PHE A 41 -7.53 -6.56 14.56
C PHE A 41 -6.93 -7.36 15.72
N GLU A 42 -7.76 -7.98 16.57
CA GLU A 42 -7.28 -8.77 17.70
C GLU A 42 -6.46 -9.99 17.25
N LYS A 43 -6.90 -10.68 16.21
CA LYS A 43 -6.15 -11.83 15.67
C LYS A 43 -4.85 -11.39 15.01
N ILE A 44 -4.86 -10.26 14.28
CA ILE A 44 -3.65 -9.70 13.67
C ILE A 44 -2.66 -9.33 14.76
N LYS A 45 -3.10 -8.62 15.79
CA LYS A 45 -2.26 -8.23 16.93
C LYS A 45 -1.68 -9.44 17.66
N ALA A 46 -2.48 -10.47 17.88
CA ALA A 46 -2.03 -11.71 18.53
C ALA A 46 -1.00 -12.50 17.69
N ALA A 47 -0.97 -12.30 16.37
CA ALA A 47 0.01 -12.92 15.46
C ALA A 47 1.36 -12.19 15.43
N VAL A 48 1.46 -10.98 15.95
CA VAL A 48 2.70 -10.21 16.03
C VAL A 48 3.64 -10.82 17.08
N GLN A 49 4.79 -11.31 16.63
CA GLN A 49 5.82 -11.93 17.46
C GLN A 49 7.01 -11.00 17.70
N LYS A 50 7.29 -10.12 16.75
CA LYS A 50 8.42 -9.19 16.74
C LYS A 50 7.93 -7.76 16.47
N PRO A 51 7.42 -7.05 17.49
CA PRO A 51 6.92 -5.68 17.30
C PRO A 51 7.98 -4.74 16.74
N LEU A 52 7.58 -3.91 15.78
CA LEU A 52 8.46 -2.99 15.06
C LEU A 52 8.53 -1.60 15.73
N SER A 53 8.56 -1.53 17.06
CA SER A 53 8.35 -0.32 17.87
C SER A 53 9.34 0.83 17.62
N SER A 54 10.49 0.57 17.01
CA SER A 54 11.46 1.62 16.65
C SER A 54 11.29 2.14 15.23
N LEU A 55 10.36 1.56 14.44
CA LEU A 55 10.16 1.89 13.04
C LEU A 55 9.10 2.99 12.89
N LYS A 56 9.48 4.10 12.25
CA LYS A 56 8.58 5.18 11.87
C LYS A 56 8.27 5.10 10.39
N VAL A 57 7.01 4.99 10.03
CA VAL A 57 6.59 4.85 8.65
C VAL A 57 5.54 5.88 8.26
N ALA A 58 5.46 6.21 6.98
CA ALA A 58 4.29 6.85 6.39
C ALA A 58 3.44 5.79 5.69
N GLU A 59 2.16 6.05 5.53
CA GLU A 59 1.28 5.16 4.78
C GLU A 59 0.80 5.81 3.48
N HIS A 60 0.49 4.99 2.48
CA HIS A 60 -0.21 5.40 1.29
C HIS A 60 -1.19 4.31 0.86
N CYS A 61 -2.45 4.48 1.23
CA CYS A 61 -3.51 3.50 0.96
C CYS A 61 -3.87 3.37 -0.53
N GLY A 62 -3.57 4.41 -1.33
CA GLY A 62 -3.93 4.45 -2.74
C GLY A 62 -5.37 4.95 -2.98
N CYS A 63 -5.50 5.92 -3.88
CA CYS A 63 -6.76 6.64 -4.10
C CYS A 63 -7.92 5.73 -4.56
N HIS A 64 -7.65 4.69 -5.37
CA HIS A 64 -8.69 3.78 -5.88
C HIS A 64 -9.24 2.81 -4.84
N LEU A 65 -8.59 2.70 -3.68
CA LEU A 65 -9.11 1.92 -2.56
C LEU A 65 -10.28 2.65 -1.86
N LEU A 66 -10.28 3.98 -1.91
CA LEU A 66 -11.22 4.85 -1.21
C LEU A 66 -12.28 5.47 -2.13
N ARG A 67 -11.97 5.65 -3.42
CA ARG A 67 -12.78 6.41 -4.39
C ARG A 67 -13.02 5.59 -5.67
N PRO A 68 -14.22 5.67 -6.29
CA PRO A 68 -15.36 6.51 -5.88
C PRO A 68 -16.12 5.90 -4.69
N THR A 69 -16.53 6.73 -3.76
CA THR A 69 -17.19 6.36 -2.49
C THR A 69 -18.47 5.57 -2.66
N THR A 70 -19.17 5.72 -3.78
CA THR A 70 -20.37 4.94 -4.12
C THR A 70 -20.11 3.43 -4.18
N TYR A 71 -18.87 2.99 -4.36
CA TYR A 71 -18.47 1.60 -4.43
C TYR A 71 -17.47 1.18 -3.35
N MET A 72 -16.74 2.15 -2.78
CA MET A 72 -15.61 1.93 -1.89
C MET A 72 -15.84 2.48 -0.47
N GLY A 73 -17.09 2.49 0.00
CA GLY A 73 -17.49 3.13 1.27
C GLY A 73 -17.10 2.40 2.55
N TRP A 74 -15.97 1.72 2.60
CA TRP A 74 -15.52 0.94 3.76
C TRP A 74 -14.53 1.70 4.68
N ASP A 75 -13.97 2.82 4.22
CA ASP A 75 -13.13 3.74 4.98
C ASP A 75 -13.43 5.19 4.59
N ASN A 76 -12.98 6.15 5.40
CA ASN A 76 -13.16 7.57 5.11
C ASN A 76 -12.23 8.00 3.94
N PRO A 77 -12.75 8.52 2.81
CA PRO A 77 -11.93 8.89 1.66
C PRO A 77 -11.09 10.16 1.86
N GLU A 78 -11.43 10.99 2.84
CA GLU A 78 -10.71 12.24 3.15
C GLU A 78 -9.70 12.05 4.30
N GLU A 79 -9.99 11.13 5.21
CA GLU A 79 -9.16 10.83 6.37
C GLU A 79 -9.14 9.30 6.58
N PRO A 80 -8.42 8.54 5.72
CA PRO A 80 -8.36 7.09 5.83
C PRO A 80 -7.61 6.68 7.10
N ARG A 81 -8.12 5.66 7.80
CA ARG A 81 -7.55 5.24 9.09
C ARG A 81 -7.21 3.75 9.15
N ILE A 82 -7.84 2.94 8.30
CA ILE A 82 -7.75 1.49 8.44
C ILE A 82 -6.33 0.98 8.21
N LEU A 83 -5.63 1.52 7.21
CA LEU A 83 -4.25 1.12 6.95
C LEU A 83 -3.33 1.58 8.09
N LYS A 84 -3.53 2.79 8.61
CA LYS A 84 -2.80 3.31 9.76
C LYS A 84 -2.99 2.42 11.00
N GLU A 85 -4.24 2.09 11.34
CA GLU A 85 -4.56 1.18 12.44
C GLU A 85 -3.88 -0.19 12.26
N LEU A 86 -3.91 -0.75 11.06
CA LEU A 86 -3.24 -2.01 10.74
C LEU A 86 -1.71 -1.94 10.86
N ILE A 87 -1.10 -0.82 10.47
CA ILE A 87 0.34 -0.57 10.66
C ILE A 87 0.67 -0.53 12.15
N GLU A 88 -0.09 0.19 12.94
CA GLU A 88 0.12 0.34 14.39
C GLU A 88 -0.01 -1.00 15.13
N LEU A 89 -0.84 -1.96 14.63
CA LEU A 89 -0.88 -3.31 15.18
C LEU A 89 0.47 -4.05 15.06
N THR A 90 1.31 -3.71 14.09
CA THR A 90 2.66 -4.27 13.95
C THR A 90 3.66 -3.70 14.96
N GLY A 91 3.25 -2.68 15.72
CA GLY A 91 4.11 -1.93 16.64
C GLY A 91 4.83 -0.75 15.99
N ALA A 92 4.78 -0.58 14.68
CA ALA A 92 5.37 0.57 14.00
C ALA A 92 4.57 1.87 14.28
N GLU A 93 5.27 2.99 14.32
CA GLU A 93 4.66 4.31 14.47
C GLU A 93 4.31 4.89 13.09
N CYS A 94 3.03 5.15 12.83
CA CYS A 94 2.58 5.77 11.58
C CYS A 94 2.64 7.29 11.68
N ARG A 95 3.36 7.93 10.75
CA ARG A 95 3.53 9.39 10.65
C ARG A 95 2.55 9.97 9.66
N ASP A 96 1.81 10.99 10.09
CA ASP A 96 0.93 11.76 9.22
C ASP A 96 1.76 12.73 8.37
N TYR A 97 1.30 12.97 7.14
CA TYR A 97 1.87 13.97 6.23
C TYR A 97 0.77 14.63 5.39
N SER A 98 1.04 15.81 4.82
CA SER A 98 0.01 16.73 4.35
C SER A 98 -0.86 16.23 3.18
N ASP A 99 -0.33 15.37 2.33
CA ASP A 99 -0.98 14.90 1.09
C ASP A 99 -1.18 13.37 1.04
N GLU A 100 -1.33 12.72 2.19
CA GLU A 100 -1.42 11.25 2.28
C GLU A 100 -2.57 10.65 1.46
N SER A 101 -3.72 11.33 1.37
CA SER A 101 -4.89 10.90 0.59
C SER A 101 -4.82 11.25 -0.90
N GLU A 102 -3.80 12.00 -1.35
CA GLU A 102 -3.64 12.42 -2.73
C GLU A 102 -3.02 11.34 -3.63
N CYS A 103 -3.17 11.50 -4.94
CA CYS A 103 -2.67 10.54 -5.93
C CYS A 103 -1.14 10.40 -5.89
N CYS A 104 -0.64 9.17 -6.12
CA CYS A 104 0.81 8.91 -6.26
C CYS A 104 1.40 9.33 -7.62
N GLY A 105 0.59 9.79 -8.57
CA GLY A 105 1.03 10.13 -9.92
C GLY A 105 1.08 8.96 -10.91
N TYR A 106 1.03 7.71 -10.49
CA TYR A 106 1.23 6.56 -11.39
C TYR A 106 0.27 6.53 -12.58
N THR A 107 -1.00 6.89 -12.40
CA THR A 107 -1.99 6.90 -13.49
C THR A 107 -1.72 7.95 -14.57
N VAL A 108 -0.93 8.97 -14.24
CA VAL A 108 -0.56 10.06 -15.15
C VAL A 108 0.68 9.72 -15.97
N ILE A 109 1.51 8.77 -15.52
CA ILE A 109 2.84 8.49 -16.11
C ILE A 109 2.80 8.15 -17.61
N ALA A 110 1.72 7.53 -18.08
CA ALA A 110 1.53 7.19 -19.49
C ALA A 110 1.09 8.38 -20.37
N ILE A 111 0.66 9.49 -19.75
CA ILE A 111 0.14 10.68 -20.42
C ILE A 111 1.19 11.78 -20.37
N ASP A 112 1.70 12.08 -19.18
CA ASP A 112 2.73 13.09 -18.93
C ASP A 112 3.66 12.59 -17.82
N ASP A 113 4.79 12.08 -18.23
CA ASP A 113 5.82 11.51 -17.36
C ASP A 113 6.39 12.57 -16.39
N LYS A 114 6.59 13.79 -16.87
CA LYS A 114 7.13 14.88 -16.05
C LYS A 114 6.19 15.28 -14.93
N VAL A 115 4.90 15.44 -15.23
CA VAL A 115 3.88 15.76 -14.24
C VAL A 115 3.75 14.61 -13.23
N ALA A 116 3.78 13.36 -13.68
CA ALA A 116 3.72 12.21 -12.81
C ALA A 116 4.87 12.17 -11.79
N LEU A 117 6.11 12.44 -12.27
CA LEU A 117 7.30 12.47 -11.41
C LEU A 117 7.25 13.65 -10.42
N GLU A 118 6.74 14.83 -10.85
CA GLU A 118 6.59 15.99 -9.96
C GLU A 118 5.62 15.72 -8.81
N VAL A 119 4.44 15.16 -9.11
CA VAL A 119 3.46 14.77 -8.09
C VAL A 119 4.05 13.79 -7.08
N SER A 120 4.80 12.79 -7.57
CA SER A 120 5.44 11.82 -6.68
C SER A 120 6.57 12.40 -5.87
N ARG A 121 7.34 13.33 -6.45
CA ARG A 121 8.39 14.08 -5.78
C ARG A 121 7.87 14.88 -4.59
N GLU A 122 6.80 15.63 -4.80
CA GLU A 122 6.17 16.45 -3.76
C GLU A 122 5.76 15.56 -2.57
N LYS A 123 5.11 14.43 -2.86
CA LYS A 123 4.73 13.46 -1.83
C LYS A 123 5.94 12.87 -1.09
N LEU A 124 7.01 12.50 -1.79
CA LEU A 124 8.24 11.99 -1.16
C LEU A 124 8.88 13.04 -0.24
N ASN A 125 8.81 14.32 -0.60
CA ASN A 125 9.29 15.42 0.24
C ASN A 125 8.47 15.52 1.53
N HIS A 126 7.13 15.51 1.45
CA HIS A 126 6.26 15.54 2.63
C HIS A 126 6.48 14.32 3.55
N ILE A 127 6.66 13.13 2.98
CA ILE A 127 6.98 11.92 3.75
C ILE A 127 8.32 12.06 4.49
N LYS A 128 9.34 12.61 3.83
CA LYS A 128 10.66 12.87 4.41
C LYS A 128 10.59 13.93 5.51
N GLU A 129 9.84 15.01 5.30
CA GLU A 129 9.60 16.06 6.30
C GLU A 129 8.87 15.53 7.54
N ALA A 130 7.95 14.59 7.37
CA ALA A 130 7.29 13.89 8.49
C ALA A 130 8.22 12.96 9.28
N GLY A 131 9.46 12.77 8.81
CA GLY A 131 10.47 11.94 9.48
C GLY A 131 10.22 10.44 9.36
N ALA A 132 9.48 10.00 8.34
CA ALA A 132 9.27 8.59 8.08
C ALA A 132 10.55 7.93 7.53
N GLN A 133 10.82 6.72 7.98
CA GLN A 133 11.99 5.91 7.60
C GLN A 133 11.66 4.92 6.47
N ALA A 134 10.38 4.68 6.22
CA ALA A 134 9.87 3.87 5.12
C ALA A 134 8.46 4.31 4.75
N LEU A 135 8.02 3.94 3.54
CA LEU A 135 6.65 4.11 3.07
C LEU A 135 5.96 2.75 3.00
N ILE A 136 4.73 2.68 3.51
CA ILE A 136 3.90 1.48 3.44
C ILE A 136 2.79 1.69 2.40
N THR A 137 2.70 0.78 1.45
CA THR A 137 1.69 0.81 0.38
C THR A 137 0.83 -0.46 0.38
N VAL A 138 -0.34 -0.39 -0.24
CA VAL A 138 -1.22 -1.54 -0.45
C VAL A 138 -1.66 -1.66 -1.92
N CYS A 139 -1.28 -0.70 -2.73
CA CYS A 139 -1.56 -0.65 -4.16
C CYS A 139 -0.30 -0.96 -4.97
N PRO A 140 -0.30 -1.95 -5.87
CA PRO A 140 0.87 -2.28 -6.69
C PRO A 140 1.36 -1.11 -7.54
N SER A 141 0.45 -0.30 -8.09
CA SER A 141 0.82 0.87 -8.90
C SER A 141 1.53 1.94 -8.07
N CYS A 142 1.06 2.20 -6.86
CA CYS A 142 1.72 3.13 -5.93
C CYS A 142 3.09 2.58 -5.49
N HIS A 143 3.18 1.27 -5.25
CA HIS A 143 4.45 0.62 -4.93
C HIS A 143 5.46 0.80 -6.07
N ILE A 144 5.08 0.53 -7.32
CA ILE A 144 5.93 0.76 -8.50
C ILE A 144 6.36 2.24 -8.58
N MET A 145 5.44 3.17 -8.31
CA MET A 145 5.76 4.60 -8.39
C MET A 145 6.81 5.01 -7.37
N PHE A 146 6.69 4.59 -6.13
CA PHE A 146 7.59 5.01 -5.06
C PHE A 146 8.84 4.14 -4.88
N ASP A 147 8.81 2.86 -5.26
CA ASP A 147 9.99 1.98 -5.19
C ASP A 147 10.77 1.99 -6.50
N VAL A 148 10.11 1.61 -7.62
CA VAL A 148 10.80 1.42 -8.91
C VAL A 148 11.15 2.77 -9.55
N ASN A 149 10.25 3.74 -9.52
CA ASN A 149 10.48 5.06 -10.13
C ASN A 149 11.18 6.06 -9.21
N GLN A 150 11.46 5.73 -7.94
CA GLN A 150 12.14 6.65 -7.01
C GLN A 150 13.47 7.15 -7.58
N SER A 151 14.29 6.28 -8.16
CA SER A 151 15.56 6.67 -8.80
C SER A 151 15.41 7.57 -10.03
N ARG A 152 14.24 7.51 -10.72
CA ARG A 152 13.93 8.44 -11.83
C ARG A 152 13.58 9.80 -11.28
N ILE A 153 12.79 9.85 -10.20
CA ILE A 153 12.44 11.08 -9.49
C ILE A 153 13.72 11.77 -9.00
N GLU A 154 14.56 11.02 -8.28
CA GLU A 154 15.85 11.52 -7.77
C GLU A 154 16.72 12.16 -8.87
N ARG A 155 16.85 11.47 -10.00
CA ARG A 155 17.64 12.01 -11.14
C ARG A 155 16.97 13.22 -11.80
N ALA A 156 15.65 13.22 -11.96
CA ALA A 156 14.94 14.31 -12.63
C ALA A 156 15.03 15.63 -11.86
N PHE A 157 15.08 15.57 -10.53
CA PHE A 157 15.05 16.75 -9.66
C PHE A 157 16.35 16.96 -8.86
N ASN A 158 17.38 16.14 -9.10
CA ASN A 158 18.65 16.19 -8.37
C ASN A 158 18.46 16.12 -6.85
N GLU A 159 17.60 15.20 -6.41
CA GLU A 159 17.25 14.94 -5.01
C GLU A 159 17.64 13.52 -4.60
N THR A 160 17.64 13.24 -3.31
CA THR A 160 17.93 11.89 -2.78
C THR A 160 16.98 11.58 -1.64
N TYR A 161 16.28 10.47 -1.76
CA TYR A 161 15.34 9.98 -0.76
C TYR A 161 15.87 8.73 -0.07
N ASN A 162 16.25 7.72 -0.85
CA ASN A 162 16.62 6.39 -0.34
C ASN A 162 15.55 5.84 0.64
N LEU A 163 14.28 6.11 0.36
CA LEU A 163 13.14 5.74 1.20
C LEU A 163 12.66 4.33 0.81
N PRO A 164 12.89 3.29 1.64
CA PRO A 164 12.37 1.97 1.36
C PRO A 164 10.84 1.96 1.30
N VAL A 165 10.29 1.20 0.35
CA VAL A 165 8.84 1.07 0.18
C VAL A 165 8.44 -0.38 0.40
N PHE A 166 7.61 -0.64 1.41
CA PHE A 166 7.08 -1.96 1.68
C PHE A 166 5.62 -2.06 1.28
N HIS A 167 5.22 -3.21 0.75
CA HIS A 167 3.81 -3.55 0.76
C HIS A 167 3.40 -3.91 2.20
N TYR A 168 2.16 -3.57 2.62
CA TYR A 168 1.71 -3.83 3.99
C TYR A 168 1.91 -5.29 4.44
N THR A 169 1.74 -6.26 3.54
CA THR A 169 1.98 -7.67 3.86
C THR A 169 3.42 -7.97 4.23
N GLN A 170 4.38 -7.26 3.65
CA GLN A 170 5.79 -7.40 4.02
C GLN A 170 6.04 -6.86 5.42
N LEU A 171 5.47 -5.69 5.76
CA LEU A 171 5.56 -5.13 7.11
C LEU A 171 4.94 -6.07 8.15
N LEU A 172 3.72 -6.55 7.87
CA LEU A 172 3.03 -7.50 8.75
C LEU A 172 3.83 -8.80 8.91
N GLY A 173 4.34 -9.37 7.80
CA GLY A 173 5.16 -10.57 7.83
C GLY A 173 6.43 -10.41 8.67
N LEU A 174 7.13 -9.27 8.57
CA LEU A 174 8.27 -8.93 9.44
C LEU A 174 7.85 -8.93 10.92
N ALA A 175 6.74 -8.30 11.25
CA ALA A 175 6.21 -8.28 12.62
C ALA A 175 5.76 -9.66 13.12
N MET A 176 5.32 -10.53 12.22
CA MET A 176 5.01 -11.94 12.52
C MET A 176 6.25 -12.84 12.64
N GLY A 177 7.45 -12.30 12.36
CA GLY A 177 8.71 -13.00 12.48
C GLY A 177 9.15 -13.80 11.24
N MET A 178 8.49 -13.59 10.08
CA MET A 178 8.91 -14.18 8.81
C MET A 178 10.27 -13.63 8.37
N SER A 179 11.01 -14.46 7.64
CA SER A 179 12.32 -14.08 7.11
C SER A 179 12.22 -13.08 5.95
N GLN A 180 13.29 -12.32 5.74
CA GLN A 180 13.37 -11.38 4.60
C GLN A 180 13.29 -12.11 3.24
N GLU A 181 13.70 -13.37 3.18
CA GLU A 181 13.64 -14.19 1.98
C GLU A 181 12.19 -14.59 1.64
N GLU A 182 11.42 -15.08 2.62
CA GLU A 182 10.00 -15.41 2.45
C GLU A 182 9.16 -14.20 2.04
N LEU A 183 9.56 -13.01 2.46
CA LEU A 183 8.90 -11.75 2.16
C LEU A 183 9.41 -11.07 0.88
N ALA A 184 10.33 -11.68 0.14
CA ALA A 184 10.95 -11.12 -1.05
C ALA A 184 11.51 -9.68 -0.83
N ILE A 185 12.05 -9.39 0.36
CA ILE A 185 12.56 -8.06 0.71
C ILE A 185 13.75 -7.64 -0.19
N LYS A 186 14.53 -8.61 -0.66
CA LYS A 186 15.68 -8.37 -1.54
C LYS A 186 15.28 -7.89 -2.95
N GLU A 187 14.02 -8.07 -3.34
CA GLU A 187 13.49 -7.66 -4.65
C GLU A 187 13.11 -6.17 -4.70
N LEU A 188 13.04 -5.50 -3.55
CA LEU A 188 12.78 -4.07 -3.47
C LEU A 188 13.91 -3.27 -4.12
N ARG A 189 13.55 -2.30 -4.95
CA ARG A 189 14.51 -1.45 -5.67
C ARG A 189 15.28 -0.53 -4.75
N VAL A 190 14.57 0.07 -3.79
CA VAL A 190 15.21 0.83 -2.72
C VAL A 190 15.50 -0.12 -1.57
N SER A 191 16.76 -0.50 -1.42
CA SER A 191 17.18 -1.51 -0.43
C SER A 191 16.87 -1.05 1.00
N PRO A 192 16.08 -1.82 1.78
CA PRO A 192 15.82 -1.52 3.18
C PRO A 192 16.91 -2.04 4.13
N SER A 193 18.00 -2.59 3.63
CA SER A 193 19.00 -3.32 4.44
C SER A 193 19.54 -2.51 5.61
N LYS A 194 19.84 -1.21 5.40
CA LYS A 194 20.31 -0.33 6.47
C LYS A 194 19.24 -0.12 7.54
N LEU A 195 17.99 0.08 7.14
CA LEU A 195 16.86 0.27 8.03
C LEU A 195 16.62 -0.99 8.86
N LEU A 196 16.56 -2.14 8.21
CA LEU A 196 16.28 -3.42 8.87
C LEU A 196 17.37 -3.81 9.89
N GLN A 197 18.64 -3.44 9.66
CA GLN A 197 19.72 -3.65 10.63
C GLN A 197 19.54 -2.85 11.93
N THR A 198 18.79 -1.78 11.91
CA THR A 198 18.49 -0.97 13.11
C THR A 198 17.31 -1.53 13.93
N LEU A 199 16.55 -2.46 13.37
CA LEU A 199 15.41 -3.05 14.02
C LEU A 199 15.83 -4.23 14.92
N PRO A 200 15.24 -4.38 16.11
CA PRO A 200 15.58 -5.45 17.06
C PRO A 200 15.26 -6.87 16.53
N ILE A 201 14.55 -6.97 15.40
CA ILE A 201 14.16 -8.24 14.76
C ILE A 201 15.32 -9.00 14.10
N VAL A 202 16.46 -8.34 13.84
CA VAL A 202 17.60 -8.94 13.10
C VAL A 202 18.56 -9.69 14.03
N LEU A 203 18.45 -9.55 15.34
CA LEU A 203 19.41 -10.10 16.31
C LEU A 203 19.10 -11.53 16.79
N SER A 204 18.06 -12.18 16.27
CA SER A 204 17.78 -13.60 16.58
C SER A 204 18.22 -14.50 15.41
N HIS A 205 19.44 -14.99 15.48
CA HIS A 205 19.94 -16.12 14.71
C HIS A 205 19.40 -17.44 15.26
#